data_2431a4b28fae224c79f04818d940e912
#
_entry.id   2431a4b28fae224c79f04818d940e912
#
_cell.length_a   1.000
_cell.length_b   1.000
_cell.length_c   1.000
_cell.angle_alpha   90.00
_cell.angle_beta   90.00
_cell.angle_gamma   90.00
#
_symmetry.space_group_name_H-M   'P 1'
#
loop_
_entity.id
_entity.type
_entity.pdbx_description
1 polymer ?
#
loop_
_entity_poly.entity_id
_entity_poly.type
_entity_poly.pdbx_seq_one_letter_code
_entity_poly.pdbx_strand_id
1 'polypeptide(L)'
;MNARSVSLLALSVLLGACAAQQQAVDSQAGKPVRVCTQDEGCSDQARSEAGRKPVAEPVTEEEARIAVLEKQAKADPRAAFDLALRFFRGDGVRRDSYKALTWMRDSAERGNTKAQVALGRLYLSGFEEMGSDPAEAESWLLAAAGKGDPEAKKLLEEAQKAKKDEVEYRRWVNTHRALWMGYWWNAYHYYTYWQAGYRYYY
;
A
#
# COMPACT_ATOMS: atom_id res chain seq x y z
N MET A 1 -29.46 51.42 -16.29
CA MET A 1 -29.99 50.14 -15.78
C MET A 1 -28.80 49.44 -15.14
N ASN A 2 -28.81 49.26 -13.82
CA ASN A 2 -27.65 48.97 -13.00
C ASN A 2 -27.35 47.49 -12.96
N ALA A 3 -26.09 47.12 -13.27
CA ALA A 3 -25.56 45.75 -13.23
C ALA A 3 -25.63 45.05 -11.85
N ARG A 4 -26.05 45.75 -10.82
CA ARG A 4 -26.19 45.22 -9.43
C ARG A 4 -27.51 44.43 -9.21
N SER A 5 -28.53 44.60 -10.02
CA SER A 5 -29.83 43.93 -9.84
C SER A 5 -29.88 42.52 -10.39
N VAL A 6 -29.00 42.15 -11.32
CA VAL A 6 -28.96 40.82 -11.94
C VAL A 6 -28.27 39.80 -11.04
N SER A 7 -27.28 40.21 -10.24
CA SER A 7 -26.55 39.32 -9.35
C SER A 7 -27.36 38.82 -8.13
N LEU A 8 -28.30 39.59 -7.64
CA LEU A 8 -29.15 39.21 -6.49
C LEU A 8 -30.22 38.16 -6.85
N LEU A 9 -30.71 38.20 -8.10
CA LEU A 9 -31.69 37.20 -8.58
C LEU A 9 -31.07 35.83 -8.84
N ALA A 10 -29.81 35.78 -9.31
CA ALA A 10 -29.10 34.52 -9.54
C ALA A 10 -28.75 33.81 -8.23
N LEU A 11 -28.45 34.56 -7.15
CA LEU A 11 -28.10 34.00 -5.84
C LEU A 11 -29.32 33.39 -5.12
N SER A 12 -30.53 33.95 -5.32
CA SER A 12 -31.74 33.42 -4.71
C SER A 12 -32.23 32.12 -5.36
N VAL A 13 -31.96 31.90 -6.63
CA VAL A 13 -32.33 30.65 -7.33
C VAL A 13 -31.42 29.49 -6.89
N LEU A 14 -30.14 29.74 -6.63
CA LEU A 14 -29.20 28.70 -6.16
C LEU A 14 -29.50 28.24 -4.71
N LEU A 15 -29.91 29.15 -3.85
CA LEU A 15 -30.30 28.81 -2.47
C LEU A 15 -31.64 28.02 -2.42
N GLY A 16 -32.54 28.27 -3.31
CA GLY A 16 -33.82 27.54 -3.44
C GLY A 16 -33.62 26.08 -3.89
N ALA A 17 -32.67 25.81 -4.77
CA ALA A 17 -32.38 24.47 -5.26
C ALA A 17 -31.78 23.57 -4.16
N CYS A 18 -30.89 24.09 -3.32
CA CYS A 18 -30.33 23.35 -2.18
C CYS A 18 -31.38 23.02 -1.12
N ALA A 19 -32.30 23.94 -0.82
CA ALA A 19 -33.36 23.70 0.15
C ALA A 19 -34.39 22.65 -0.33
N ALA A 20 -34.72 22.64 -1.61
CA ALA A 20 -35.61 21.63 -2.19
C ALA A 20 -34.98 20.22 -2.19
N GLN A 21 -33.68 20.12 -2.36
CA GLN A 21 -32.95 18.86 -2.32
C GLN A 21 -32.84 18.31 -0.89
N GLN A 22 -32.68 19.19 0.10
CA GLN A 22 -32.66 18.83 1.52
C GLN A 22 -34.03 18.30 1.98
N GLN A 23 -35.13 18.93 1.58
CA GLN A 23 -36.49 18.47 1.90
C GLN A 23 -36.84 17.10 1.26
N ALA A 24 -36.30 16.79 0.07
CA ALA A 24 -36.51 15.51 -0.58
C ALA A 24 -35.75 14.36 0.16
N VAL A 25 -34.61 14.64 0.76
CA VAL A 25 -33.85 13.69 1.58
C VAL A 25 -34.55 13.44 2.90
N ASP A 26 -35.03 14.48 3.58
CA ASP A 26 -35.72 14.36 4.87
C ASP A 26 -37.07 13.63 4.77
N SER A 27 -37.79 13.77 3.67
CA SER A 27 -39.06 13.07 3.45
C SER A 27 -38.94 11.55 3.31
N GLN A 28 -37.75 11.04 3.03
CA GLN A 28 -37.45 9.60 2.95
C GLN A 28 -36.81 9.00 4.22
N ALA A 29 -36.38 9.85 5.17
CA ALA A 29 -35.65 9.42 6.36
C ALA A 29 -36.46 8.51 7.30
N GLY A 30 -37.78 8.51 7.20
CA GLY A 30 -38.65 7.70 8.05
C GLY A 30 -39.27 6.47 7.41
N LYS A 31 -39.04 6.20 6.12
CA LYS A 31 -39.64 5.04 5.45
C LYS A 31 -38.82 3.79 5.68
N PRO A 32 -39.42 2.68 6.14
CA PRO A 32 -38.71 1.43 6.32
C PRO A 32 -38.18 0.92 4.98
N VAL A 33 -37.03 0.26 5.04
CA VAL A 33 -36.41 -0.41 3.87
C VAL A 33 -36.51 -1.90 4.09
N ARG A 34 -36.95 -2.61 3.07
CA ARG A 34 -37.02 -4.07 3.09
C ARG A 34 -35.63 -4.64 2.87
N VAL A 35 -35.11 -5.29 3.91
CA VAL A 35 -33.81 -5.97 3.87
C VAL A 35 -34.04 -7.48 3.85
N CYS A 36 -33.47 -8.14 2.83
CA CYS A 36 -33.55 -9.59 2.69
C CYS A 36 -32.15 -10.19 2.94
N THR A 37 -32.04 -11.13 3.88
CA THR A 37 -30.84 -11.94 4.12
C THR A 37 -31.10 -13.39 3.72
N GLN A 38 -30.08 -14.13 3.36
CA GLN A 38 -30.21 -15.53 2.95
C GLN A 38 -30.68 -16.43 4.11
N ASP A 39 -30.34 -16.06 5.34
CA ASP A 39 -30.58 -16.89 6.54
C ASP A 39 -31.87 -16.52 7.27
N GLU A 40 -32.30 -15.24 7.28
CA GLU A 40 -33.42 -14.75 8.07
C GLU A 40 -34.64 -14.30 7.23
N GLY A 41 -34.52 -14.36 5.87
CA GLY A 41 -35.58 -13.89 4.98
C GLY A 41 -35.65 -12.36 4.86
N CYS A 42 -36.82 -11.83 4.50
CA CYS A 42 -37.04 -10.40 4.29
C CYS A 42 -37.74 -9.76 5.48
N SER A 43 -37.15 -8.69 6.04
CA SER A 43 -37.75 -7.87 7.12
C SER A 43 -37.73 -6.39 6.77
N ASP A 44 -38.74 -5.64 7.26
CA ASP A 44 -38.78 -4.20 7.12
C ASP A 44 -38.01 -3.56 8.28
N GLN A 45 -36.89 -2.87 7.96
CA GLN A 45 -36.04 -2.23 8.96
C GLN A 45 -36.02 -0.71 8.78
N ALA A 46 -35.82 0.02 9.89
CA ALA A 46 -35.64 1.45 9.82
C ALA A 46 -34.39 1.77 8.97
N ARG A 47 -34.50 2.75 8.09
CA ARG A 47 -33.40 3.14 7.18
C ARG A 47 -32.08 3.44 7.92
N SER A 48 -32.15 3.93 9.16
CA SER A 48 -31.00 4.15 10.03
C SER A 48 -30.30 2.86 10.47
N GLU A 49 -31.02 1.74 10.50
CA GLU A 49 -30.51 0.42 10.90
C GLU A 49 -30.10 -0.42 9.71
N ALA A 50 -30.81 -0.30 8.58
CA ALA A 50 -30.48 -1.01 7.34
C ALA A 50 -29.07 -0.67 6.78
N GLY A 51 -28.58 0.55 7.04
CA GLY A 51 -27.22 0.96 6.65
C GLY A 51 -26.10 0.63 7.66
N ARG A 52 -26.45 0.07 8.83
CA ARG A 52 -25.49 -0.16 9.91
C ARG A 52 -25.01 -1.60 10.07
N LYS A 53 -25.69 -2.56 9.52
CA LYS A 53 -25.16 -3.94 9.50
C LYS A 53 -24.23 -4.03 8.29
N PRO A 54 -22.89 -4.06 8.48
CA PRO A 54 -22.04 -4.50 7.38
C PRO A 54 -22.50 -5.93 7.08
N VAL A 55 -23.04 -6.14 5.89
CA VAL A 55 -23.13 -7.50 5.35
C VAL A 55 -21.67 -7.95 5.32
N ALA A 56 -21.32 -8.91 6.15
CA ALA A 56 -19.99 -9.52 6.10
C ALA A 56 -19.91 -10.16 4.72
N GLU A 57 -19.26 -9.47 3.79
CA GLU A 57 -18.96 -10.07 2.50
C GLU A 57 -18.17 -11.35 2.76
N PRO A 58 -18.48 -12.44 2.09
CA PRO A 58 -17.73 -13.66 2.27
C PRO A 58 -16.26 -13.37 2.00
N VAL A 59 -15.39 -13.70 2.96
CA VAL A 59 -13.94 -13.52 2.85
C VAL A 59 -13.51 -14.24 1.58
N THR A 60 -12.93 -13.49 0.65
CA THR A 60 -12.43 -14.07 -0.60
C THR A 60 -11.27 -15.02 -0.31
N GLU A 61 -11.02 -15.98 -1.21
CA GLU A 61 -9.85 -16.88 -1.07
C GLU A 61 -8.54 -16.08 -1.01
N GLU A 62 -8.47 -14.94 -1.71
CA GLU A 62 -7.33 -14.03 -1.67
C GLU A 62 -7.16 -13.43 -0.27
N GLU A 63 -8.22 -12.91 0.32
CA GLU A 63 -8.17 -12.33 1.68
C GLU A 63 -7.80 -13.37 2.74
N ALA A 64 -8.34 -14.58 2.63
CA ALA A 64 -7.98 -15.68 3.53
C ALA A 64 -6.49 -16.03 3.40
N ARG A 65 -5.96 -16.06 2.18
CA ARG A 65 -4.53 -16.30 1.91
C ARG A 65 -3.67 -15.18 2.48
N ILE A 66 -4.04 -13.92 2.24
CA ILE A 66 -3.33 -12.75 2.77
C ILE A 66 -3.28 -12.82 4.30
N ALA A 67 -4.39 -13.14 4.97
CA ALA A 67 -4.43 -13.24 6.43
C ALA A 67 -3.45 -14.29 6.99
N VAL A 68 -3.29 -15.41 6.32
CA VAL A 68 -2.31 -16.43 6.68
C VAL A 68 -0.88 -15.92 6.51
N LEU A 69 -0.57 -15.29 5.36
CA LEU A 69 0.74 -14.71 5.07
C LEU A 69 1.09 -13.59 6.05
N GLU A 70 0.14 -12.72 6.39
CA GLU A 70 0.35 -11.66 7.37
C GLU A 70 0.63 -12.21 8.78
N LYS A 71 -0.05 -13.28 9.18
CA LYS A 71 0.23 -13.94 10.46
C LYS A 71 1.67 -14.45 10.51
N GLN A 72 2.15 -15.03 9.43
CA GLN A 72 3.52 -15.53 9.32
C GLN A 72 4.52 -14.38 9.28
N ALA A 73 4.23 -13.31 8.54
CA ALA A 73 5.04 -12.11 8.44
C ALA A 73 5.22 -11.41 9.79
N LYS A 74 4.19 -11.37 10.63
CA LYS A 74 4.28 -10.86 12.01
C LYS A 74 5.21 -11.68 12.88
N ALA A 75 5.33 -12.98 12.64
CA ALA A 75 6.19 -13.87 13.42
C ALA A 75 7.66 -13.88 12.96
N ASP A 76 7.91 -13.83 11.64
CA ASP A 76 9.25 -13.95 11.05
C ASP A 76 9.54 -12.78 10.10
N PRO A 77 10.64 -12.01 10.32
CA PRO A 77 11.03 -10.92 9.42
C PRO A 77 11.35 -11.37 7.99
N ARG A 78 11.74 -12.64 7.78
CA ARG A 78 11.95 -13.18 6.44
C ARG A 78 10.62 -13.39 5.71
N ALA A 79 9.60 -13.86 6.43
CA ALA A 79 8.24 -13.97 5.89
C ALA A 79 7.65 -12.58 5.60
N ALA A 80 7.94 -11.57 6.42
CA ALA A 80 7.56 -10.19 6.15
C ALA A 80 8.19 -9.66 4.85
N PHE A 81 9.45 -9.97 4.60
CA PHE A 81 10.12 -9.64 3.34
C PHE A 81 9.47 -10.35 2.13
N ASP A 82 9.16 -11.63 2.28
CA ASP A 82 8.47 -12.40 1.23
C ASP A 82 7.08 -11.82 0.91
N LEU A 83 6.32 -11.47 1.95
CA LEU A 83 5.03 -10.84 1.77
C LEU A 83 5.15 -9.47 1.08
N ALA A 84 6.17 -8.70 1.43
CA ALA A 84 6.48 -7.45 0.74
C ALA A 84 6.74 -7.68 -0.76
N LEU A 85 7.54 -8.70 -1.12
CA LEU A 85 7.81 -9.05 -2.51
C LEU A 85 6.55 -9.51 -3.25
N ARG A 86 5.64 -10.23 -2.60
CA ARG A 86 4.37 -10.66 -3.17
C ARG A 86 3.48 -9.47 -3.50
N PHE A 87 3.31 -8.53 -2.58
CA PHE A 87 2.57 -7.30 -2.86
C PHE A 87 3.24 -6.45 -3.94
N PHE A 88 4.55 -6.45 -3.99
CA PHE A 88 5.31 -5.73 -5.00
C PHE A 88 5.11 -6.28 -6.42
N ARG A 89 5.10 -7.62 -6.55
CA ARG A 89 4.97 -8.34 -7.82
C ARG A 89 3.53 -8.60 -8.24
N GLY A 90 2.61 -8.66 -7.28
CA GLY A 90 1.25 -9.17 -7.47
C GLY A 90 1.19 -10.70 -7.53
N ASP A 91 2.08 -11.39 -6.78
CA ASP A 91 2.21 -12.83 -6.83
C ASP A 91 1.31 -13.51 -5.79
N GLY A 92 0.19 -14.04 -6.25
CA GLY A 92 -0.83 -14.66 -5.42
C GLY A 92 -1.63 -13.68 -4.54
N VAL A 93 -1.38 -12.39 -4.70
CA VAL A 93 -2.09 -11.27 -4.07
C VAL A 93 -2.20 -10.13 -5.06
N ARG A 94 -3.19 -9.26 -4.91
CA ARG A 94 -3.27 -8.05 -5.71
C ARG A 94 -2.05 -7.16 -5.43
N ARG A 95 -1.40 -6.66 -6.50
CA ARG A 95 -0.28 -5.73 -6.37
C ARG A 95 -0.68 -4.49 -5.57
N ASP A 96 0.13 -4.17 -4.56
CA ASP A 96 -0.07 -3.03 -3.67
C ASP A 96 1.29 -2.52 -3.19
N SER A 97 1.77 -1.44 -3.78
CA SER A 97 3.08 -0.85 -3.50
C SER A 97 3.18 -0.31 -2.08
N TYR A 98 2.09 0.21 -1.55
CA TYR A 98 2.07 0.73 -0.18
C TYR A 98 2.22 -0.39 0.85
N LYS A 99 1.47 -1.48 0.70
CA LYS A 99 1.61 -2.66 1.55
C LYS A 99 2.99 -3.30 1.39
N ALA A 100 3.50 -3.36 0.17
CA ALA A 100 4.85 -3.86 -0.10
C ALA A 100 5.91 -3.09 0.70
N LEU A 101 5.90 -1.76 0.64
CA LEU A 101 6.84 -0.93 1.39
C LEU A 101 6.66 -1.05 2.91
N THR A 102 5.43 -1.14 3.39
CA THR A 102 5.14 -1.30 4.82
C THR A 102 5.74 -2.60 5.36
N TRP A 103 5.49 -3.72 4.71
CA TRP A 103 6.05 -5.01 5.11
C TRP A 103 7.57 -5.09 4.92
N MET A 104 8.10 -4.40 3.91
CA MET A 104 9.54 -4.34 3.70
C MET A 104 10.26 -3.57 4.81
N ARG A 105 9.69 -2.42 5.25
CA ARG A 105 10.19 -1.66 6.40
C ARG A 105 10.11 -2.48 7.68
N ASP A 106 8.97 -3.11 7.97
CA ASP A 106 8.84 -3.98 9.13
C ASP A 106 9.93 -5.07 9.16
N SER A 107 10.16 -5.72 8.03
CA SER A 107 11.22 -6.72 7.89
C SER A 107 12.62 -6.14 8.15
N ALA A 108 12.92 -4.97 7.58
CA ALA A 108 14.22 -4.31 7.69
C ALA A 108 14.50 -3.80 9.12
N GLU A 109 13.50 -3.22 9.78
CA GLU A 109 13.54 -2.76 11.17
C GLU A 109 13.81 -3.93 12.12
N ARG A 110 13.23 -5.09 11.85
CA ARG A 110 13.46 -6.32 12.59
C ARG A 110 14.77 -7.03 12.22
N GLY A 111 15.59 -6.38 11.40
CA GLY A 111 16.96 -6.77 11.15
C GLY A 111 17.20 -7.69 9.96
N ASN A 112 16.24 -7.88 9.05
CA ASN A 112 16.46 -8.62 7.82
C ASN A 112 17.37 -7.83 6.87
N THR A 113 18.58 -8.32 6.66
CA THR A 113 19.61 -7.67 5.82
C THR A 113 19.14 -7.53 4.36
N LYS A 114 18.44 -8.53 3.81
CA LYS A 114 17.92 -8.46 2.45
C LYS A 114 16.89 -7.33 2.29
N ALA A 115 16.02 -7.16 3.29
CA ALA A 115 15.05 -6.08 3.29
C ALA A 115 15.73 -4.70 3.43
N GLN A 116 16.79 -4.61 4.23
CA GLN A 116 17.59 -3.38 4.38
C GLN A 116 18.27 -2.99 3.05
N VAL A 117 18.92 -3.94 2.37
CA VAL A 117 19.51 -3.71 1.03
C VAL A 117 18.43 -3.32 0.04
N ALA A 118 17.31 -3.99 0.10
CA ALA A 118 16.17 -3.76 -0.75
C ALA A 118 15.62 -2.33 -0.61
N LEU A 119 15.39 -1.87 0.61
CA LEU A 119 14.99 -0.49 0.87
C LEU A 119 16.04 0.51 0.39
N GLY A 120 17.32 0.24 0.66
CA GLY A 120 18.41 1.07 0.18
C GLY A 120 18.33 1.29 -1.34
N ARG A 121 18.11 0.24 -2.11
CA ARG A 121 17.93 0.35 -3.57
C ARG A 121 16.69 1.15 -3.95
N LEU A 122 15.55 0.88 -3.30
CA LEU A 122 14.30 1.60 -3.58
C LEU A 122 14.47 3.11 -3.34
N TYR A 123 15.07 3.48 -2.22
CA TYR A 123 15.32 4.88 -1.92
C TYR A 123 16.37 5.51 -2.83
N LEU A 124 17.38 4.76 -3.28
CA LEU A 124 18.33 5.27 -4.27
C LEU A 124 17.68 5.50 -5.64
N SER A 125 16.91 4.53 -6.13
CA SER A 125 16.33 4.61 -7.49
C SER A 125 15.05 5.45 -7.55
N GLY A 126 14.38 5.64 -6.43
CA GLY A 126 12.99 6.06 -6.38
C GLY A 126 12.06 4.95 -6.87
N PHE A 127 10.86 4.88 -6.34
CA PHE A 127 9.89 3.85 -6.69
C PHE A 127 8.51 4.47 -6.90
N GLU A 128 7.89 4.21 -8.06
CA GLU A 128 6.62 4.79 -8.47
C GLU A 128 6.60 6.32 -8.30
N GLU A 129 5.67 6.86 -7.52
CA GLU A 129 5.57 8.28 -7.21
C GLU A 129 6.53 8.74 -6.11
N MET A 130 7.15 7.78 -5.39
CA MET A 130 8.16 8.07 -4.40
C MET A 130 9.47 8.47 -5.09
N GLY A 131 9.89 9.70 -4.88
CA GLY A 131 11.19 10.19 -5.36
C GLY A 131 12.36 9.42 -4.74
N SER A 132 13.55 9.64 -5.29
CA SER A 132 14.78 9.14 -4.70
C SER A 132 15.11 9.91 -3.41
N ASP A 133 15.54 9.18 -2.37
CA ASP A 133 16.03 9.73 -1.10
C ASP A 133 17.36 9.07 -0.73
N PRO A 134 18.49 9.65 -1.13
CA PRO A 134 19.81 9.10 -0.81
C PRO A 134 20.15 9.09 0.68
N ALA A 135 19.54 9.95 1.47
CA ALA A 135 19.79 9.98 2.92
C ALA A 135 19.12 8.80 3.63
N GLU A 136 17.88 8.52 3.26
CA GLU A 136 17.18 7.34 3.75
C GLU A 136 17.85 6.04 3.24
N ALA A 137 18.25 6.01 1.96
CA ALA A 137 19.02 4.90 1.40
C ALA A 137 20.30 4.63 2.18
N GLU A 138 21.08 5.67 2.50
CA GLU A 138 22.31 5.55 3.29
C GLU A 138 22.05 4.89 4.64
N SER A 139 20.98 5.28 5.34
CA SER A 139 20.66 4.75 6.66
C SER A 139 20.42 3.23 6.63
N TRP A 140 19.63 2.76 5.68
CA TRP A 140 19.35 1.32 5.52
C TRP A 140 20.57 0.54 5.05
N LEU A 141 21.33 1.08 4.11
CA LEU A 141 22.55 0.45 3.60
C LEU A 141 23.65 0.39 4.62
N LEU A 142 23.77 1.39 5.49
CA LEU A 142 24.72 1.38 6.61
C LEU A 142 24.43 0.23 7.59
N ALA A 143 23.14 0.00 7.90
CA ALA A 143 22.72 -1.10 8.74
C ALA A 143 23.05 -2.48 8.13
N ALA A 144 22.83 -2.64 6.82
CA ALA A 144 23.15 -3.89 6.11
C ALA A 144 24.67 -4.09 5.93
N ALA A 145 25.41 -3.02 5.60
CA ALA A 145 26.86 -3.05 5.46
C ALA A 145 27.56 -3.38 6.77
N GLY A 146 27.04 -2.90 7.91
CA GLY A 146 27.48 -3.24 9.25
C GLY A 146 27.34 -4.74 9.58
N LYS A 147 26.43 -5.45 8.92
CA LYS A 147 26.27 -6.90 9.00
C LYS A 147 27.17 -7.67 8.02
N GLY A 148 27.99 -6.96 7.25
CA GLY A 148 28.96 -7.54 6.35
C GLY A 148 28.46 -7.78 4.92
N ASP A 149 27.24 -7.33 4.57
CA ASP A 149 26.69 -7.51 3.23
C ASP A 149 27.54 -6.77 2.18
N PRO A 150 28.11 -7.48 1.17
CA PRO A 150 29.02 -6.87 0.20
C PRO A 150 28.32 -5.94 -0.78
N GLU A 151 27.05 -6.18 -1.06
CA GLU A 151 26.26 -5.35 -1.94
C GLU A 151 25.85 -4.05 -1.25
N ALA A 152 25.45 -4.14 0.02
CA ALA A 152 25.17 -2.95 0.84
C ALA A 152 26.36 -2.01 0.90
N LYS A 153 27.59 -2.53 1.00
CA LYS A 153 28.81 -1.70 1.01
C LYS A 153 28.97 -0.90 -0.28
N LYS A 154 28.75 -1.52 -1.44
CA LYS A 154 28.82 -0.81 -2.74
C LYS A 154 27.74 0.25 -2.87
N LEU A 155 26.51 -0.13 -2.55
CA LEU A 155 25.37 0.79 -2.63
C LEU A 155 25.50 1.95 -1.62
N LEU A 156 26.14 1.72 -0.48
CA LEU A 156 26.41 2.75 0.52
C LEU A 156 27.34 3.84 -0.04
N GLU A 157 28.42 3.45 -0.74
CA GLU A 157 29.30 4.41 -1.40
C GLU A 157 28.54 5.24 -2.44
N GLU A 158 27.65 4.62 -3.18
CA GLU A 158 26.82 5.29 -4.17
C GLU A 158 25.80 6.24 -3.50
N ALA A 159 25.17 5.83 -2.39
CA ALA A 159 24.27 6.69 -1.62
C ALA A 159 24.99 7.93 -1.06
N GLN A 160 26.19 7.73 -0.54
CA GLN A 160 27.02 8.83 -0.03
C GLN A 160 27.46 9.80 -1.14
N LYS A 161 27.76 9.27 -2.33
CA LYS A 161 28.07 10.10 -3.50
C LYS A 161 26.84 10.86 -3.98
N ALA A 162 25.69 10.20 -4.03
CA ALA A 162 24.43 10.80 -4.44
C ALA A 162 24.02 11.99 -3.56
N LYS A 163 24.27 11.92 -2.27
CA LYS A 163 24.06 13.06 -1.34
C LYS A 163 24.94 14.26 -1.65
N LYS A 164 26.11 14.05 -2.27
CA LYS A 164 27.07 15.13 -2.59
C LYS A 164 26.80 15.76 -3.94
N ASP A 165 26.32 14.96 -4.88
CA ASP A 165 26.10 15.41 -6.25
C ASP A 165 24.75 14.91 -6.80
N GLU A 166 23.73 15.75 -6.70
CA GLU A 166 22.38 15.41 -7.15
C GLU A 166 22.28 15.23 -8.68
N VAL A 167 23.09 15.91 -9.46
CA VAL A 167 23.06 15.83 -10.93
C VAL A 167 23.65 14.50 -11.42
N GLU A 168 24.81 14.11 -10.91
CA GLU A 168 25.41 12.82 -11.20
C GLU A 168 24.52 11.67 -10.73
N TYR A 169 23.92 11.84 -9.55
CA TYR A 169 22.99 10.89 -8.99
C TYR A 169 21.75 10.67 -9.87
N ARG A 170 21.11 11.73 -10.33
CA ARG A 170 19.94 11.59 -11.24
C ARG A 170 20.31 10.86 -12.53
N ARG A 171 21.49 11.09 -13.08
CA ARG A 171 21.99 10.36 -14.24
C ARG A 171 22.17 8.87 -13.92
N TRP A 172 22.78 8.57 -12.80
CA TRP A 172 23.00 7.20 -12.34
C TRP A 172 21.67 6.45 -12.12
N VAL A 173 20.69 7.04 -11.45
CA VAL A 173 19.34 6.46 -11.26
C VAL A 173 18.70 6.10 -12.60
N ASN A 174 18.71 7.00 -13.57
CA ASN A 174 18.09 6.76 -14.87
C ASN A 174 18.73 5.57 -15.62
N THR A 175 20.02 5.34 -15.39
CA THR A 175 20.74 4.21 -16.00
C THR A 175 20.45 2.87 -15.30
N HIS A 176 20.33 2.88 -13.98
CA HIS A 176 20.29 1.64 -13.19
C HIS A 176 18.87 1.20 -12.80
N ARG A 177 17.88 2.12 -12.82
CA ARG A 177 16.50 1.82 -12.40
C ARG A 177 15.92 0.58 -13.10
N ALA A 178 16.04 0.48 -14.41
CA ALA A 178 15.50 -0.64 -15.19
C ALA A 178 16.16 -1.98 -14.84
N LEU A 179 17.46 -1.98 -14.62
CA LEU A 179 18.22 -3.16 -14.21
C LEU A 179 17.82 -3.62 -12.81
N TRP A 180 17.67 -2.70 -11.89
CA TRP A 180 17.29 -3.02 -10.51
C TRP A 180 15.85 -3.50 -10.41
N MET A 181 14.93 -2.89 -11.11
CA MET A 181 13.56 -3.35 -11.15
C MET A 181 13.47 -4.77 -11.72
N GLY A 182 14.24 -5.08 -12.77
CA GLY A 182 14.33 -6.45 -13.32
C GLY A 182 14.93 -7.44 -12.33
N TYR A 183 15.97 -7.05 -11.60
CA TYR A 183 16.57 -7.89 -10.56
C TYR A 183 15.58 -8.20 -9.44
N TRP A 184 14.88 -7.20 -8.94
CA TRP A 184 13.85 -7.37 -7.91
C TRP A 184 12.72 -8.28 -8.34
N TRP A 185 12.36 -8.21 -9.61
CA TRP A 185 11.29 -9.01 -10.17
C TRP A 185 11.65 -10.49 -10.23
N ASN A 186 12.92 -10.83 -10.42
CA ASN A 186 13.34 -12.18 -10.75
C ASN A 186 14.34 -12.83 -9.76
N ALA A 187 15.13 -12.05 -9.03
CA ALA A 187 16.30 -12.57 -8.33
C ALA A 187 16.08 -12.99 -6.87
N TYR A 188 15.07 -12.44 -6.19
CA TYR A 188 14.78 -12.87 -4.83
C TYR A 188 13.88 -14.10 -4.83
N HIS A 189 14.39 -15.20 -4.27
CA HIS A 189 13.59 -16.40 -4.05
C HIS A 189 12.77 -16.24 -2.79
N TYR A 190 11.53 -16.74 -2.80
CA TYR A 190 10.67 -16.71 -1.61
C TYR A 190 11.25 -17.57 -0.49
N TYR A 191 10.99 -17.17 0.74
CA TYR A 191 11.34 -17.94 1.90
C TYR A 191 10.57 -19.26 1.90
N THR A 192 11.27 -20.35 2.22
CA THR A 192 10.66 -21.66 2.36
C THR A 192 10.85 -22.17 3.77
N TYR A 193 9.86 -22.85 4.30
CA TYR A 193 9.94 -23.53 5.58
C TYR A 193 9.57 -25.01 5.47
N TRP A 194 10.11 -25.81 6.37
CA TRP A 194 9.79 -27.23 6.44
C TRP A 194 8.77 -27.47 7.53
N GLN A 195 7.69 -28.16 7.18
CA GLN A 195 6.70 -28.63 8.12
C GLN A 195 6.27 -30.05 7.75
N ALA A 196 6.28 -30.96 8.71
CA ALA A 196 5.89 -32.35 8.53
C ALA A 196 6.56 -33.07 7.33
N GLY A 197 7.83 -32.74 7.03
CA GLY A 197 8.58 -33.36 5.93
C GLY A 197 8.34 -32.77 4.53
N TYR A 198 7.51 -31.73 4.44
CA TYR A 198 7.25 -31.03 3.18
C TYR A 198 7.81 -29.61 3.20
N ARG A 199 8.26 -29.14 2.00
CA ARG A 199 8.70 -27.78 1.83
C ARG A 199 7.51 -26.93 1.39
N TYR A 200 7.19 -25.93 2.19
CA TYR A 200 6.16 -24.93 1.87
C TYR A 200 6.83 -23.64 1.43
N TYR A 201 6.20 -22.97 0.46
CA TYR A 201 6.54 -21.63 0.03
C TYR A 201 5.51 -20.69 0.64
N TYR A 202 5.98 -19.54 1.12
CA TYR A 202 5.07 -18.49 1.56
C TYR A 202 4.33 -17.88 0.37
#